data_499f81a8694c5b0b4b329a346b8d6695
#
_entry.id   499f81a8694c5b0b4b329a346b8d6695
#
_cell.length_a   1.000
_cell.length_b   1.000
_cell.length_c   1.000
_cell.angle_alpha   90.00
_cell.angle_beta   90.00
_cell.angle_gamma   90.00
#
_symmetry.space_group_name_H-M   'P 1'
#
loop_
_entity.id
_entity.type
_entity.pdbx_description
1 polymer ?
#
loop_
_entity_poly.entity_id
_entity_poly.type
_entity_poly.pdbx_seq_one_letter_code
_entity_poly.pdbx_strand_id
1 'polypeptide(L)'
;VPVENGRFRVELPTDVTKSYDVGMGRHVKVTIVPEGGTLTISRRPDGRCTVSSDKVNSLTVALDSLMSFRRRNYKDSTLMINEYKRVIHANRDNAVGYMALFFLTNFGNTDPKTRFELAGTLAPNMLAEPRTAKLKRDIEAVYNTSVGMRFQDFEGIDMAGNTVRLSDYAGKGKYILLD
;
A
#
# COMPACT_ATOMS: atom_id res chain seq x y z
N VAL A 1 9.77 11.57 21.51
CA VAL A 1 9.11 12.87 21.76
C VAL A 1 8.88 12.98 23.28
N PRO A 2 9.29 14.09 23.93
CA PRO A 2 9.00 14.31 25.36
C PRO A 2 7.49 14.32 25.61
N VAL A 3 7.10 13.80 26.77
CA VAL A 3 5.70 13.81 27.24
C VAL A 3 5.64 14.63 28.53
N GLU A 4 4.90 15.71 28.50
CA GLU A 4 4.69 16.61 29.65
C GLU A 4 3.22 16.63 30.03
N ASN A 5 2.90 16.39 31.30
CA ASN A 5 1.52 16.34 31.80
C ASN A 5 0.59 15.44 30.96
N GLY A 6 1.12 14.29 30.46
CA GLY A 6 0.37 13.36 29.62
C GLY A 6 0.11 13.85 28.19
N ARG A 7 0.78 14.92 27.76
CA ARG A 7 0.66 15.49 26.40
C ARG A 7 2.02 15.51 25.71
N PHE A 8 2.00 15.42 24.38
CA PHE A 8 3.17 15.63 23.55
C PHE A 8 2.79 16.53 22.36
N ARG A 9 3.78 17.22 21.83
CA ARG A 9 3.69 17.97 20.57
C ARG A 9 4.86 17.59 19.68
N VAL A 10 4.61 17.41 18.40
CA VAL A 10 5.64 17.21 17.37
C VAL A 10 5.27 18.00 16.15
N GLU A 11 6.26 18.60 15.51
CA GLU A 11 6.12 19.28 14.23
C GLU A 11 6.74 18.42 13.15
N LEU A 12 6.02 18.25 12.05
CA LEU A 12 6.46 17.47 10.91
C LEU A 12 6.44 18.36 9.65
N PRO A 13 7.41 18.21 8.74
CA PRO A 13 7.34 18.87 7.45
C PRO A 13 6.10 18.39 6.70
N THR A 14 5.40 19.31 6.04
CA THR A 14 4.23 18.99 5.21
C THR A 14 4.66 18.20 3.98
N ASP A 15 4.18 16.98 3.87
CA ASP A 15 4.42 16.10 2.72
C ASP A 15 3.30 15.04 2.63
N VAL A 16 2.33 15.29 1.80
CA VAL A 16 1.15 14.41 1.66
C VAL A 16 1.47 13.05 1.02
N THR A 17 2.66 12.88 0.46
CA THR A 17 3.10 11.60 -0.12
C THR A 17 3.57 10.60 0.95
N LYS A 18 3.81 11.07 2.17
CA LYS A 18 4.30 10.28 3.29
C LYS A 18 3.23 10.01 4.33
N SER A 19 3.44 8.95 5.08
CA SER A 19 2.70 8.65 6.30
C SER A 19 3.66 8.26 7.42
N TYR A 20 3.32 8.63 8.64
CA TYR A 20 4.10 8.34 9.83
C TYR A 20 3.24 7.61 10.86
N ASP A 21 3.88 6.72 11.59
CA ASP A 21 3.24 6.00 12.69
C ASP A 21 3.57 6.66 14.02
N VAL A 22 2.55 7.08 14.72
CA VAL A 22 2.66 7.57 16.09
C VAL A 22 2.33 6.44 17.04
N GLY A 23 3.36 5.91 17.71
CA GLY A 23 3.21 4.86 18.72
C GLY A 23 2.95 5.47 20.11
N MET A 24 1.91 5.03 20.78
CA MET A 24 1.57 5.41 22.15
C MET A 24 1.56 4.17 23.04
N GLY A 25 2.76 3.72 23.47
CA GLY A 25 2.93 2.49 24.21
C GLY A 25 2.93 1.24 23.30
N ARG A 26 2.86 0.05 23.92
CA ARG A 26 3.13 -1.23 23.22
C ARG A 26 2.12 -1.61 22.13
N HIS A 27 0.89 -1.10 22.16
CA HIS A 27 -0.20 -1.61 21.31
C HIS A 27 -1.06 -0.53 20.65
N VAL A 28 -0.74 0.75 20.87
CA VAL A 28 -1.51 1.85 20.28
C VAL A 28 -0.67 2.54 19.22
N LYS A 29 -1.16 2.48 18.00
CA LYS A 29 -0.53 3.05 16.82
C LYS A 29 -1.56 3.84 16.03
N VAL A 30 -1.22 5.07 15.69
CA VAL A 30 -2.00 5.92 14.79
C VAL A 30 -1.12 6.27 13.61
N THR A 31 -1.61 6.04 12.41
CA THR A 31 -0.93 6.47 11.18
C THR A 31 -1.43 7.85 10.79
N ILE A 32 -0.53 8.79 10.59
CA ILE A 32 -0.84 10.17 10.21
C ILE A 32 -0.23 10.50 8.84
N VAL A 33 -0.86 11.44 8.13
CA VAL A 33 -0.36 12.06 6.90
C VAL A 33 -0.03 13.52 7.22
N PRO A 34 1.20 13.99 7.03
CA PRO A 34 1.59 15.35 7.35
C PRO A 34 1.10 16.33 6.27
N GLU A 35 -0.16 16.69 6.36
CA GLU A 35 -0.89 17.56 5.40
C GLU A 35 -0.87 19.05 5.76
N GLY A 36 -0.10 19.43 6.79
CA GLY A 36 -0.14 20.75 7.43
C GLY A 36 -1.38 20.92 8.34
N GLY A 37 -1.45 22.04 9.07
CA GLY A 37 -2.47 22.24 10.10
C GLY A 37 -2.18 21.50 11.40
N THR A 38 -3.18 21.36 12.26
CA THR A 38 -3.08 20.71 13.57
C THR A 38 -3.86 19.42 13.57
N LEU A 39 -3.17 18.32 13.92
CA LEU A 39 -3.79 17.03 14.20
C LEU A 39 -3.83 16.82 15.71
N THR A 40 -4.97 16.47 16.25
CA THR A 40 -5.12 16.09 17.65
C THR A 40 -5.40 14.60 17.76
N ILE A 41 -4.52 13.90 18.49
CA ILE A 41 -4.69 12.49 18.79
C ILE A 41 -5.04 12.36 20.27
N SER A 42 -6.21 11.80 20.55
CA SER A 42 -6.71 11.59 21.90
C SER A 42 -6.88 10.12 22.21
N ARG A 43 -6.39 9.68 23.36
CA ARG A 43 -6.60 8.30 23.82
C ARG A 43 -7.88 8.20 24.63
N ARG A 44 -8.72 7.26 24.28
CA ARG A 44 -9.96 6.94 25.00
C ARG A 44 -9.70 6.03 26.20
N PRO A 45 -10.64 5.97 27.16
CA PRO A 45 -10.54 5.03 28.28
C PRO A 45 -10.46 3.56 27.88
N ASP A 46 -11.06 3.19 26.71
CA ASP A 46 -10.99 1.84 26.13
C ASP A 46 -9.63 1.53 25.46
N GLY A 47 -8.67 2.46 25.55
CA GLY A 47 -7.33 2.34 24.98
C GLY A 47 -7.24 2.69 23.49
N ARG A 48 -8.34 2.91 22.81
CA ARG A 48 -8.36 3.33 21.39
C ARG A 48 -7.99 4.80 21.26
N CYS A 49 -7.50 5.18 20.09
CA CYS A 49 -7.26 6.58 19.74
C CYS A 49 -8.34 7.12 18.83
N THR A 50 -8.62 8.41 19.00
CA THR A 50 -9.35 9.21 18.03
C THR A 50 -8.43 10.24 17.45
N VAL A 51 -8.61 10.53 16.17
CA VAL A 51 -7.91 11.58 15.45
C VAL A 51 -8.90 12.64 15.03
N SER A 52 -8.55 13.89 15.23
CA SER A 52 -9.26 15.04 14.69
C SER A 52 -8.28 16.02 14.06
N SER A 53 -8.76 16.84 13.14
CA SER A 53 -7.97 17.84 12.42
C SER A 53 -8.72 19.18 12.40
N ASP A 54 -7.98 20.26 12.36
CA ASP A 54 -8.51 21.60 12.07
C ASP A 54 -8.84 21.79 10.58
N LYS A 55 -8.40 20.84 9.73
CA LYS A 55 -8.70 20.86 8.30
C LYS A 55 -9.99 20.13 7.97
N VAL A 56 -10.79 20.74 7.12
CA VAL A 56 -11.87 20.07 6.40
C VAL A 56 -11.24 19.11 5.39
N ASN A 57 -11.76 17.87 5.29
CA ASN A 57 -11.24 16.82 4.39
C ASN A 57 -9.79 16.37 4.74
N SER A 58 -9.46 16.28 6.02
CA SER A 58 -8.15 15.79 6.47
C SER A 58 -7.83 14.40 5.94
N LEU A 59 -6.64 14.24 5.34
CA LEU A 59 -6.12 12.96 4.85
C LEU A 59 -5.89 11.97 6.00
N THR A 60 -5.45 12.45 7.16
CA THR A 60 -5.28 11.60 8.35
C THR A 60 -6.63 11.07 8.85
N VAL A 61 -7.68 11.91 8.86
CA VAL A 61 -9.04 11.47 9.24
C VAL A 61 -9.60 10.49 8.20
N ALA A 62 -9.35 10.73 6.91
CA ALA A 62 -9.73 9.81 5.84
C ALA A 62 -9.04 8.45 5.99
N LEU A 63 -7.75 8.44 6.34
CA LEU A 63 -6.99 7.21 6.58
C LEU A 63 -7.52 6.46 7.82
N ASP A 64 -7.81 7.15 8.93
CA ASP A 64 -8.40 6.53 10.13
C ASP A 64 -9.78 5.94 9.82
N SER A 65 -10.56 6.62 9.00
CA SER A 65 -11.87 6.13 8.52
C SER A 65 -11.73 4.85 7.72
N LEU A 66 -10.75 4.78 6.79
CA LEU A 66 -10.43 3.58 6.00
C LEU A 66 -10.00 2.42 6.92
N MET A 67 -9.13 2.68 7.90
CA MET A 67 -8.71 1.68 8.87
C MET A 67 -9.86 1.16 9.72
N SER A 68 -10.77 2.04 10.11
CA SER A 68 -11.97 1.70 10.87
C SER A 68 -12.97 0.90 10.04
N PHE A 69 -13.16 1.28 8.76
CA PHE A 69 -13.96 0.52 7.80
C PHE A 69 -13.41 -0.90 7.63
N ARG A 70 -12.10 -1.03 7.40
CA ARG A 70 -11.41 -2.31 7.27
C ARG A 70 -11.63 -3.21 8.49
N ARG A 71 -11.48 -2.70 9.70
CA ARG A 71 -11.71 -3.48 10.95
C ARG A 71 -13.12 -4.03 11.06
N ARG A 72 -14.13 -3.27 10.61
CA ARG A 72 -15.54 -3.69 10.70
C ARG A 72 -15.94 -4.68 9.60
N ASN A 73 -15.32 -4.60 8.43
CA ASN A 73 -15.80 -5.29 7.22
C ASN A 73 -14.81 -6.30 6.65
N TYR A 74 -13.77 -6.70 7.38
CA TYR A 74 -12.67 -7.53 6.86
C TYR A 74 -13.10 -8.91 6.32
N LYS A 75 -14.30 -9.37 6.68
CA LYS A 75 -14.88 -10.64 6.20
C LYS A 75 -15.60 -10.51 4.85
N ASP A 76 -15.97 -9.31 4.44
CA ASP A 76 -16.65 -9.06 3.17
C ASP A 76 -15.63 -8.59 2.12
N SER A 77 -15.14 -9.55 1.35
CA SER A 77 -14.10 -9.30 0.33
C SER A 77 -14.57 -8.32 -0.74
N THR A 78 -15.81 -8.44 -1.20
CA THR A 78 -16.37 -7.60 -2.26
C THR A 78 -16.48 -6.15 -1.80
N LEU A 79 -17.04 -5.95 -0.60
CA LEU A 79 -17.17 -4.63 0.00
C LEU A 79 -15.80 -3.98 0.23
N MET A 80 -14.82 -4.75 0.71
CA MET A 80 -13.46 -4.27 0.95
C MET A 80 -12.75 -3.84 -0.34
N ILE A 81 -12.83 -4.67 -1.39
CA ILE A 81 -12.22 -4.37 -2.69
C ILE A 81 -12.82 -3.10 -3.29
N ASN A 82 -14.14 -2.96 -3.26
CA ASN A 82 -14.82 -1.78 -3.79
C ASN A 82 -14.43 -0.50 -3.03
N GLU A 83 -14.33 -0.58 -1.71
CA GLU A 83 -13.90 0.57 -0.91
C GLU A 83 -12.45 0.95 -1.19
N TYR A 84 -11.54 -0.02 -1.30
CA TYR A 84 -10.16 0.28 -1.67
C TYR A 84 -10.05 0.94 -3.05
N LYS A 85 -10.77 0.43 -4.06
CA LYS A 85 -10.83 1.05 -5.39
C LYS A 85 -11.30 2.49 -5.31
N ARG A 86 -12.39 2.76 -4.59
CA ARG A 86 -12.95 4.10 -4.38
C ARG A 86 -11.92 5.05 -3.74
N VAL A 87 -11.26 4.58 -2.68
CA VAL A 87 -10.26 5.38 -1.94
C VAL A 87 -9.03 5.65 -2.79
N ILE A 88 -8.53 4.68 -3.56
CA ILE A 88 -7.40 4.86 -4.48
C ILE A 88 -7.73 5.95 -5.51
N HIS A 89 -8.90 5.87 -6.14
CA HIS A 89 -9.29 6.86 -7.15
C HIS A 89 -9.47 8.28 -6.58
N ALA A 90 -9.93 8.39 -5.34
CA ALA A 90 -10.11 9.68 -4.67
C ALA A 90 -8.78 10.28 -4.13
N ASN A 91 -7.72 9.50 -4.02
CA ASN A 91 -6.48 9.86 -3.34
C ASN A 91 -5.23 9.50 -4.15
N ARG A 92 -5.25 9.75 -5.46
CA ARG A 92 -4.16 9.33 -6.36
C ARG A 92 -2.82 10.02 -6.11
N ASP A 93 -2.82 11.17 -5.47
CA ASP A 93 -1.69 12.08 -5.26
C ASP A 93 -1.17 12.15 -3.83
N ASN A 94 -1.68 11.28 -2.94
CA ASN A 94 -1.34 11.31 -1.52
C ASN A 94 -1.25 9.91 -0.88
N ALA A 95 -0.72 9.87 0.34
CA ALA A 95 -0.43 8.63 1.06
C ALA A 95 -1.68 7.78 1.40
N VAL A 96 -2.89 8.35 1.40
CA VAL A 96 -4.12 7.57 1.63
C VAL A 96 -4.37 6.61 0.47
N GLY A 97 -4.17 7.07 -0.77
CA GLY A 97 -4.25 6.23 -1.96
C GLY A 97 -3.22 5.12 -1.98
N TYR A 98 -1.95 5.43 -1.61
CA TYR A 98 -0.91 4.41 -1.43
C TYR A 98 -1.32 3.35 -0.40
N MET A 99 -1.81 3.77 0.77
CA MET A 99 -2.23 2.84 1.83
C MET A 99 -3.40 1.96 1.40
N ALA A 100 -4.36 2.51 0.68
CA ALA A 100 -5.47 1.74 0.13
C ALA A 100 -4.97 0.70 -0.90
N LEU A 101 -4.05 1.06 -1.79
CA LEU A 101 -3.43 0.14 -2.75
C LEU A 101 -2.60 -0.95 -2.05
N PHE A 102 -1.83 -0.58 -1.04
CA PHE A 102 -1.07 -1.53 -0.22
C PHE A 102 -2.00 -2.55 0.48
N PHE A 103 -3.10 -2.10 1.06
CA PHE A 103 -4.08 -3.01 1.67
C PHE A 103 -4.77 -3.90 0.63
N LEU A 104 -5.15 -3.35 -0.53
CA LEU A 104 -5.74 -4.12 -1.62
C LEU A 104 -4.78 -5.22 -2.11
N THR A 105 -3.48 -4.91 -2.24
CA THR A 105 -2.46 -5.85 -2.70
C THR A 105 -2.27 -7.02 -1.71
N ASN A 106 -2.36 -6.72 -0.41
CA ASN A 106 -2.27 -7.73 0.65
C ASN A 106 -3.60 -8.42 0.95
N PHE A 107 -4.67 -8.04 0.26
CA PHE A 107 -6.00 -8.63 0.40
C PHE A 107 -6.20 -9.69 -0.69
N GLY A 108 -6.08 -10.96 -0.35
CA GLY A 108 -5.78 -12.09 -1.23
C GLY A 108 -6.69 -12.34 -2.45
N ASN A 109 -7.87 -11.73 -2.54
CA ASN A 109 -8.90 -12.04 -3.56
C ASN A 109 -8.95 -11.04 -4.74
N THR A 110 -7.99 -10.14 -4.87
CA THR A 110 -7.95 -9.21 -5.99
C THR A 110 -7.06 -9.78 -7.10
N ASP A 111 -7.55 -9.79 -8.33
CA ASP A 111 -6.78 -10.29 -9.46
C ASP A 111 -5.58 -9.39 -9.80
N PRO A 112 -4.50 -9.95 -10.38
CA PRO A 112 -3.28 -9.20 -10.67
C PRO A 112 -3.49 -8.02 -11.63
N LYS A 113 -4.38 -8.16 -12.62
CA LYS A 113 -4.67 -7.11 -13.59
C LYS A 113 -5.29 -5.88 -12.93
N THR A 114 -6.29 -6.09 -12.07
CA THR A 114 -6.92 -5.00 -11.30
C THR A 114 -5.89 -4.25 -10.44
N ARG A 115 -4.98 -4.97 -9.77
CA ARG A 115 -3.91 -4.33 -8.97
C ARG A 115 -2.98 -3.50 -9.84
N PHE A 116 -2.57 -4.03 -11.00
CA PHE A 116 -1.72 -3.35 -11.96
C PHE A 116 -2.36 -2.07 -12.51
N GLU A 117 -3.63 -2.14 -12.94
CA GLU A 117 -4.38 -0.99 -13.44
C GLU A 117 -4.50 0.11 -12.36
N LEU A 118 -4.85 -0.26 -11.13
CA LEU A 118 -4.97 0.70 -10.03
C LEU A 118 -3.62 1.34 -9.66
N ALA A 119 -2.54 0.57 -9.65
CA ALA A 119 -1.20 1.12 -9.42
C ALA A 119 -0.82 2.16 -10.49
N GLY A 120 -1.25 1.94 -11.74
CA GLY A 120 -1.07 2.87 -12.84
C GLY A 120 -1.86 4.18 -12.71
N THR A 121 -2.87 4.24 -11.83
CA THR A 121 -3.67 5.47 -11.63
C THR A 121 -3.03 6.45 -10.65
N LEU A 122 -2.00 6.06 -9.91
CA LEU A 122 -1.33 6.94 -8.96
C LEU A 122 -0.60 8.07 -9.69
N ALA A 123 -0.63 9.26 -9.09
CA ALA A 123 -0.02 10.46 -9.65
C ALA A 123 1.52 10.39 -9.64
N PRO A 124 2.22 11.15 -10.50
CA PRO A 124 3.67 11.11 -10.62
C PRO A 124 4.42 11.40 -9.30
N ASN A 125 3.92 12.31 -8.47
CA ASN A 125 4.50 12.60 -7.15
C ASN A 125 4.49 11.38 -6.23
N MET A 126 3.42 10.55 -6.27
CA MET A 126 3.35 9.30 -5.52
C MET A 126 4.28 8.25 -6.10
N LEU A 127 4.36 8.15 -7.44
CA LEU A 127 5.25 7.18 -8.09
C LEU A 127 6.74 7.51 -7.90
N ALA A 128 7.08 8.77 -7.60
CA ALA A 128 8.43 9.19 -7.24
C ALA A 128 8.81 8.82 -5.79
N GLU A 129 7.84 8.52 -4.93
CA GLU A 129 8.07 8.10 -3.54
C GLU A 129 8.58 6.66 -3.52
N PRO A 130 9.74 6.36 -2.84
CA PRO A 130 10.41 5.06 -2.95
C PRO A 130 9.56 3.85 -2.56
N ARG A 131 8.70 3.97 -1.53
CA ARG A 131 7.81 2.87 -1.11
C ARG A 131 6.72 2.59 -2.13
N THR A 132 6.16 3.64 -2.73
CA THR A 132 5.15 3.54 -3.79
C THR A 132 5.75 2.93 -5.05
N ALA A 133 6.95 3.39 -5.44
CA ALA A 133 7.67 2.84 -6.59
C ALA A 133 8.00 1.35 -6.39
N LYS A 134 8.39 0.96 -5.18
CA LYS A 134 8.61 -0.46 -4.85
C LYS A 134 7.31 -1.26 -4.96
N LEU A 135 6.23 -0.81 -4.33
CA LEU A 135 4.94 -1.49 -4.38
C LEU A 135 4.45 -1.67 -5.83
N LYS A 136 4.62 -0.63 -6.67
CA LYS A 136 4.27 -0.72 -8.09
C LYS A 136 5.07 -1.80 -8.81
N ARG A 137 6.40 -1.85 -8.62
CA ARG A 137 7.25 -2.91 -9.22
C ARG A 137 6.84 -4.31 -8.76
N ASP A 138 6.53 -4.48 -7.48
CA ASP A 138 6.08 -5.77 -6.93
C ASP A 138 4.75 -6.20 -7.58
N ILE A 139 3.81 -5.26 -7.78
CA ILE A 139 2.54 -5.51 -8.48
C ILE A 139 2.78 -5.87 -9.96
N GLU A 140 3.65 -5.13 -10.64
CA GLU A 140 4.01 -5.38 -12.05
C GLU A 140 4.64 -6.77 -12.23
N ALA A 141 5.53 -7.18 -11.32
CA ALA A 141 6.14 -8.50 -11.36
C ALA A 141 5.09 -9.61 -11.26
N VAL A 142 4.16 -9.50 -10.31
CA VAL A 142 3.05 -10.47 -10.16
C VAL A 142 2.13 -10.48 -11.39
N TYR A 143 1.81 -9.32 -11.95
CA TYR A 143 0.99 -9.23 -13.15
C TYR A 143 1.69 -9.88 -14.35
N ASN A 144 2.96 -9.55 -14.60
CA ASN A 144 3.72 -10.03 -15.74
C ASN A 144 4.01 -11.54 -15.69
N THR A 145 3.90 -12.16 -14.51
CA THR A 145 4.06 -13.61 -14.31
C THR A 145 2.73 -14.34 -14.09
N SER A 146 1.60 -13.64 -14.22
CA SER A 146 0.28 -14.27 -14.03
C SER A 146 -0.13 -15.15 -15.22
N VAL A 147 -1.07 -16.05 -14.96
CA VAL A 147 -1.59 -16.98 -16.00
C VAL A 147 -2.14 -16.19 -17.20
N GLY A 148 -1.74 -16.61 -18.39
CA GLY A 148 -2.10 -15.97 -19.67
C GLY A 148 -1.12 -14.90 -20.15
N MET A 149 -0.15 -14.49 -19.33
CA MET A 149 0.92 -13.59 -19.75
C MET A 149 2.05 -14.37 -20.43
N ARG A 150 2.76 -13.68 -21.33
CA ARG A 150 3.97 -14.24 -21.92
C ARG A 150 5.02 -14.40 -20.82
N PHE A 151 5.71 -15.55 -20.80
CA PHE A 151 6.80 -15.77 -19.85
C PHE A 151 7.89 -14.69 -19.99
N GLN A 152 8.50 -14.34 -18.87
CA GLN A 152 9.67 -13.45 -18.85
C GLN A 152 10.91 -14.31 -19.08
N ASP A 153 11.68 -13.97 -20.12
CA ASP A 153 12.92 -14.68 -20.40
C ASP A 153 14.00 -14.32 -19.38
N PHE A 154 14.79 -15.27 -19.00
CA PHE A 154 15.95 -15.07 -18.11
C PHE A 154 17.09 -16.01 -18.49
N GLU A 155 18.29 -15.63 -18.10
CA GLU A 155 19.50 -16.42 -18.29
C GLU A 155 19.83 -17.20 -17.02
N GLY A 156 20.34 -18.40 -17.20
CA GLY A 156 20.89 -19.26 -16.14
C GLY A 156 22.17 -19.92 -16.63
N ILE A 157 22.84 -20.62 -15.73
CA ILE A 157 24.05 -21.41 -16.06
C ILE A 157 23.69 -22.88 -15.83
N ASP A 158 23.92 -23.73 -16.85
CA ASP A 158 23.71 -25.16 -16.75
C ASP A 158 24.83 -25.87 -15.93
N MET A 159 24.68 -27.15 -15.67
CA MET A 159 25.66 -27.93 -14.93
C MET A 159 27.03 -28.05 -15.63
N ALA A 160 27.10 -27.78 -16.93
CA ALA A 160 28.33 -27.79 -17.71
C ALA A 160 28.99 -26.39 -17.78
N GLY A 161 28.37 -25.36 -17.14
CA GLY A 161 28.88 -23.99 -17.11
C GLY A 161 28.47 -23.13 -18.33
N ASN A 162 27.55 -23.60 -19.18
CA ASN A 162 27.07 -22.85 -20.33
C ASN A 162 25.92 -21.91 -19.92
N THR A 163 25.86 -20.72 -20.53
CA THR A 163 24.70 -19.85 -20.42
C THR A 163 23.54 -20.42 -21.21
N VAL A 164 22.38 -20.56 -20.57
CA VAL A 164 21.12 -21.03 -21.17
C VAL A 164 20.02 -20.04 -20.87
N ARG A 165 19.00 -19.96 -21.71
CA ARG A 165 17.84 -19.10 -21.56
C ARG A 165 16.56 -19.93 -21.44
N LEU A 166 15.58 -19.40 -20.72
CA LEU A 166 14.26 -20.03 -20.68
C LEU A 166 13.66 -20.15 -22.08
N SER A 167 13.88 -19.17 -22.95
CA SER A 167 13.47 -19.20 -24.37
C SER A 167 14.09 -20.34 -25.19
N ASP A 168 15.21 -20.93 -24.76
CA ASP A 168 15.81 -22.08 -25.41
C ASP A 168 14.93 -23.33 -25.27
N TYR A 169 14.07 -23.36 -24.27
CA TYR A 169 13.20 -24.49 -23.94
C TYR A 169 11.71 -24.18 -24.15
N ALA A 170 11.29 -22.94 -23.86
CA ALA A 170 9.88 -22.53 -23.92
C ALA A 170 9.34 -22.46 -25.34
N GLY A 171 8.05 -22.84 -25.51
CA GLY A 171 7.37 -22.75 -26.80
C GLY A 171 7.70 -23.87 -27.80
N LYS A 172 8.45 -24.91 -27.41
CA LYS A 172 8.84 -26.03 -28.28
C LYS A 172 7.94 -27.28 -28.13
N GLY A 173 6.65 -27.07 -27.81
CA GLY A 173 5.65 -28.14 -27.74
C GLY A 173 5.74 -29.03 -26.48
N LYS A 174 6.48 -28.60 -25.43
CA LYS A 174 6.60 -29.30 -24.16
C LYS A 174 6.25 -28.36 -23.00
N TYR A 175 5.76 -28.93 -21.90
CA TYR A 175 5.62 -28.22 -20.64
C TYR A 175 7.00 -28.05 -19.99
N ILE A 176 7.22 -26.89 -19.37
CA ILE A 176 8.42 -26.61 -18.57
C ILE A 176 7.96 -26.40 -17.13
N LEU A 177 8.56 -27.12 -16.21
CA LEU A 177 8.45 -26.88 -14.78
C LEU A 177 9.68 -26.11 -14.35
N LEU A 178 9.47 -24.97 -13.72
CA LEU A 178 10.52 -24.19 -13.03
C LEU A 178 10.41 -24.48 -11.54
N ASP A 179 11.51 -24.96 -10.95
CA ASP A 179 11.64 -25.28 -9.52
C ASP A 179 12.61 -24.27 -8.86
#